data_af7f66ff2ebcaed554443572af051064
#
_entry.id   af7f66ff2ebcaed554443572af051064
#
_cell.length_a   1.000
_cell.length_b   1.000
_cell.length_c   1.000
_cell.angle_alpha   90.00
_cell.angle_beta   90.00
_cell.angle_gamma   90.00
#
_symmetry.space_group_name_H-M   'P 1'
#
loop_
_entity.id
_entity.type
_entity.pdbx_description
1 polymer ?
#
loop_
_entity_poly.entity_id
_entity_poly.type
_entity_poly.pdbx_seq_one_letter_code
_entity_poly.pdbx_strand_id
1 'polypeptide(L)'
;WYGLEIDKRPLKYALKNKLFRDLWDQEIIDILNSILINGFFRDKQIKCDLLWGDARSKIAQIPEDINFDLIFLDGFSPQKCPEIWTVEFLEKVKKKLKPQGSFITYSSAAAVRKTLLDLNLKIFNIKPNKDLAKYWSNGTLAIQNYNKSKCEDNPHIENLSIMQIEHLSTKSSIPYRDPNGNDPSEEIIKRRKQEQSFSE
;
A
#
# COMPACT_ATOMS: atom_id res chain seq x y z
N TRP A 1 -4.86 -14.40 3.05
CA TRP A 1 -4.02 -13.41 2.39
C TRP A 1 -4.42 -13.24 0.94
N TYR A 2 -4.46 -11.99 0.48
CA TYR A 2 -4.62 -11.64 -0.94
C TYR A 2 -3.46 -10.75 -1.36
N GLY A 3 -2.89 -11.00 -2.55
CA GLY A 3 -1.87 -10.18 -3.19
C GLY A 3 -2.35 -9.68 -4.54
N LEU A 4 -1.91 -8.49 -4.92
CA LEU A 4 -2.11 -7.90 -6.24
C LEU A 4 -0.73 -7.64 -6.84
N GLU A 5 -0.40 -8.27 -7.96
CA GLU A 5 0.92 -8.15 -8.57
C GLU A 5 0.80 -8.20 -10.10
N ILE A 6 1.47 -7.28 -10.77
CA ILE A 6 1.42 -7.18 -12.23
C ILE A 6 2.46 -8.06 -12.92
N ASP A 7 3.62 -8.30 -12.26
CA ASP A 7 4.78 -8.93 -12.87
C ASP A 7 5.20 -10.22 -12.17
N LYS A 8 5.03 -11.34 -12.85
CA LYS A 8 5.45 -12.67 -12.36
C LYS A 8 6.97 -12.86 -12.32
N ARG A 9 7.73 -12.06 -13.06
CA ARG A 9 9.17 -12.28 -13.27
C ARG A 9 9.98 -12.22 -11.98
N PRO A 10 9.80 -11.24 -11.07
CA PRO A 10 10.55 -11.18 -9.82
C PRO A 10 10.42 -12.46 -9.00
N LEU A 11 9.19 -12.94 -8.77
CA LEU A 11 8.94 -14.17 -8.04
C LEU A 11 9.55 -15.40 -8.74
N LYS A 12 9.39 -15.47 -10.07
CA LYS A 12 9.95 -16.55 -10.87
C LYS A 12 11.49 -16.60 -10.78
N TYR A 13 12.15 -15.45 -10.81
CA TYR A 13 13.62 -15.39 -10.67
C TYR A 13 14.08 -15.68 -9.24
N ALA A 14 13.38 -15.17 -8.24
CA ALA A 14 13.66 -15.45 -6.84
C ALA A 14 13.63 -16.96 -6.57
N LEU A 15 12.58 -17.65 -6.99
CA LEU A 15 12.43 -19.09 -6.80
C LEU A 15 13.47 -19.94 -7.57
N LYS A 16 14.09 -19.41 -8.62
CA LYS A 16 15.21 -20.06 -9.32
C LYS A 16 16.54 -19.84 -8.62
N ASN A 17 16.68 -18.75 -7.84
CA ASN A 17 17.93 -18.40 -7.17
C ASN A 17 18.11 -19.26 -5.91
N LYS A 18 19.25 -20.00 -5.83
CA LYS A 18 19.57 -20.84 -4.68
C LYS A 18 19.69 -20.02 -3.39
N LEU A 19 20.36 -18.87 -3.43
CA LEU A 19 20.53 -18.00 -2.25
C LEU A 19 19.18 -17.53 -1.67
N PHE A 20 18.20 -17.22 -2.54
CA PHE A 20 16.87 -16.89 -2.08
C PHE A 20 16.18 -18.07 -1.41
N ARG A 21 16.23 -19.27 -2.03
CA ARG A 21 15.59 -20.46 -1.45
C ARG A 21 16.20 -20.87 -0.12
N ASP A 22 17.51 -20.73 0.04
CA ASP A 22 18.23 -21.07 1.28
C ASP A 22 17.85 -20.15 2.47
N LEU A 23 17.17 -19.00 2.22
CA LEU A 23 16.69 -18.08 3.26
C LEU A 23 15.34 -18.50 3.86
N TRP A 24 14.64 -19.46 3.24
CA TRP A 24 13.27 -19.79 3.59
C TRP A 24 13.12 -21.29 3.85
N ASP A 25 12.23 -21.64 4.79
CA ASP A 25 11.83 -23.02 5.00
C ASP A 25 11.14 -23.57 3.75
N GLN A 26 11.26 -24.89 3.54
CA GLN A 26 10.71 -25.57 2.36
C GLN A 26 9.19 -25.32 2.22
N GLU A 27 8.46 -25.25 3.33
CA GLU A 27 7.04 -24.94 3.32
C GLU A 27 6.73 -23.60 2.66
N ILE A 28 7.52 -22.56 2.96
CA ILE A 28 7.37 -21.23 2.33
C ILE A 28 7.69 -21.31 0.82
N ILE A 29 8.72 -22.04 0.45
CA ILE A 29 9.08 -22.25 -0.96
C ILE A 29 7.96 -22.96 -1.72
N ASP A 30 7.28 -23.95 -1.10
CA ASP A 30 6.16 -24.67 -1.70
C ASP A 30 4.93 -23.77 -1.86
N ILE A 31 4.64 -22.92 -0.88
CA ILE A 31 3.60 -21.88 -0.96
C ILE A 31 3.88 -20.94 -2.13
N LEU A 32 5.11 -20.40 -2.21
CA LEU A 32 5.49 -19.46 -3.27
C LEU A 32 5.45 -20.09 -4.66
N ASN A 33 5.86 -21.37 -4.80
CA ASN A 33 5.72 -22.12 -6.06
C ASN A 33 4.24 -22.31 -6.45
N SER A 34 3.39 -22.68 -5.49
CA SER A 34 1.95 -22.81 -5.74
C SER A 34 1.34 -21.48 -6.19
N ILE A 35 1.67 -20.39 -5.53
CA ILE A 35 1.20 -19.04 -5.89
C ILE A 35 1.69 -18.65 -7.29
N LEU A 36 2.95 -18.93 -7.64
CA LEU A 36 3.49 -18.62 -8.97
C LEU A 36 2.78 -19.38 -10.09
N ILE A 37 2.49 -20.67 -9.87
CA ILE A 37 1.93 -21.58 -10.89
C ILE A 37 0.41 -21.43 -10.97
N ASN A 38 -0.26 -21.51 -9.82
CA ASN A 38 -1.71 -21.62 -9.73
C ASN A 38 -2.40 -20.29 -9.43
N GLY A 39 -1.66 -19.30 -8.89
CA GLY A 39 -2.23 -18.06 -8.35
C GLY A 39 -2.79 -18.20 -6.94
N PHE A 40 -2.73 -19.37 -6.33
CA PHE A 40 -3.24 -19.58 -4.97
C PHE A 40 -2.52 -20.73 -4.25
N PHE A 41 -2.65 -20.70 -2.92
CA PHE A 41 -2.32 -21.81 -2.02
C PHE A 41 -3.41 -21.98 -0.97
N ARG A 42 -3.70 -23.22 -0.58
CA ARG A 42 -4.71 -23.58 0.42
C ARG A 42 -4.26 -24.75 1.27
N ASP A 43 -4.33 -24.58 2.57
CA ASP A 43 -4.29 -25.67 3.54
C ASP A 43 -5.30 -25.43 4.68
N LYS A 44 -5.14 -26.11 5.83
CA LYS A 44 -6.03 -25.97 6.99
C LYS A 44 -5.94 -24.60 7.68
N GLN A 45 -4.80 -23.91 7.59
CA GLN A 45 -4.49 -22.69 8.33
C GLN A 45 -4.27 -21.49 7.41
N ILE A 46 -3.75 -21.71 6.20
CA ILE A 46 -3.30 -20.69 5.27
C ILE A 46 -4.15 -20.70 4.00
N LYS A 47 -4.68 -19.55 3.66
CA LYS A 47 -5.34 -19.28 2.38
C LYS A 47 -4.67 -18.07 1.73
N CYS A 48 -4.01 -18.30 0.59
CA CYS A 48 -3.35 -17.26 -0.19
C CYS A 48 -3.96 -17.20 -1.58
N ASP A 49 -4.25 -16.00 -2.06
CA ASP A 49 -4.63 -15.70 -3.44
C ASP A 49 -3.73 -14.59 -3.98
N LEU A 50 -3.10 -14.83 -5.11
CA LEU A 50 -2.34 -13.80 -5.81
C LEU A 50 -2.99 -13.53 -7.17
N LEU A 51 -3.60 -12.36 -7.27
CA LEU A 51 -4.30 -11.90 -8.47
C LEU A 51 -3.31 -11.19 -9.40
N TRP A 52 -2.95 -11.87 -10.48
CA TRP A 52 -1.99 -11.36 -11.46
C TRP A 52 -2.62 -10.35 -12.40
N GLY A 53 -2.03 -9.17 -12.51
CA GLY A 53 -2.42 -8.10 -13.41
C GLY A 53 -2.53 -6.74 -12.74
N ASP A 54 -3.09 -5.76 -13.46
CA ASP A 54 -3.27 -4.40 -12.93
C ASP A 54 -4.14 -4.40 -11.67
N ALA A 55 -3.57 -3.91 -10.56
CA ALA A 55 -4.20 -3.89 -9.25
C ALA A 55 -5.56 -3.15 -9.27
N ARG A 56 -5.71 -2.11 -10.11
CA ARG A 56 -6.95 -1.32 -10.24
C ARG A 56 -8.14 -2.15 -10.71
N SER A 57 -7.87 -3.12 -11.57
CA SER A 57 -8.87 -4.08 -12.06
C SER A 57 -8.98 -5.32 -11.16
N LYS A 58 -7.85 -5.79 -10.62
CA LYS A 58 -7.79 -7.02 -9.83
C LYS A 58 -8.41 -6.91 -8.46
N ILE A 59 -8.37 -5.73 -7.84
CA ILE A 59 -9.00 -5.51 -6.53
C ILE A 59 -10.51 -5.82 -6.55
N ALA A 60 -11.18 -5.64 -7.68
CA ALA A 60 -12.59 -5.97 -7.83
C ALA A 60 -12.89 -7.49 -7.86
N GLN A 61 -11.86 -8.32 -8.03
CA GLN A 61 -11.98 -9.79 -7.98
C GLN A 61 -11.90 -10.34 -6.56
N ILE A 62 -11.54 -9.52 -5.57
CA ILE A 62 -11.63 -9.89 -4.15
C ILE A 62 -13.10 -9.87 -3.76
N PRO A 63 -13.67 -10.98 -3.23
CA PRO A 63 -15.08 -11.04 -2.83
C PRO A 63 -15.48 -9.88 -1.92
N GLU A 64 -16.71 -9.40 -2.03
CA GLU A 64 -17.17 -8.20 -1.30
C GLU A 64 -17.21 -8.41 0.22
N ASP A 65 -17.50 -9.63 0.67
CA ASP A 65 -17.54 -10.03 2.06
C ASP A 65 -16.14 -10.19 2.70
N ILE A 66 -15.07 -10.19 1.89
CA ILE A 66 -13.70 -10.26 2.40
C ILE A 66 -13.20 -8.86 2.76
N ASN A 67 -12.86 -8.71 4.05
CA ASN A 67 -12.23 -7.51 4.60
C ASN A 67 -10.99 -7.89 5.42
N PHE A 68 -9.99 -7.00 5.43
CA PHE A 68 -8.67 -7.23 5.98
C PHE A 68 -8.43 -6.46 7.28
N ASP A 69 -7.76 -7.09 8.23
CA ASP A 69 -7.24 -6.45 9.43
C ASP A 69 -6.03 -5.57 9.08
N LEU A 70 -5.28 -5.96 8.05
CA LEU A 70 -4.04 -5.32 7.65
C LEU A 70 -3.90 -5.31 6.13
N ILE A 71 -3.58 -4.13 5.59
CA ILE A 71 -3.24 -3.94 4.16
C ILE A 71 -1.85 -3.30 4.08
N PHE A 72 -0.95 -3.92 3.31
CA PHE A 72 0.34 -3.34 2.93
C PHE A 72 0.26 -2.85 1.50
N LEU A 73 0.61 -1.58 1.27
CA LEU A 73 0.83 -1.03 -0.07
C LEU A 73 2.32 -0.69 -0.24
N ASP A 74 3.04 -1.61 -0.87
CA ASP A 74 4.50 -1.57 -1.07
C ASP A 74 4.87 -1.56 -2.56
N GLY A 75 4.12 -0.85 -3.37
CA GLY A 75 4.43 -0.66 -4.79
C GLY A 75 5.49 0.41 -5.03
N PHE A 76 5.89 0.63 -6.29
CA PHE A 76 6.83 1.70 -6.63
C PHE A 76 6.31 3.08 -6.20
N SER A 77 7.26 4.04 -6.08
CA SER A 77 6.93 5.40 -5.61
C SER A 77 5.81 6.05 -6.43
N PRO A 78 5.03 6.97 -5.84
CA PRO A 78 3.93 7.65 -6.52
C PRO A 78 4.32 8.36 -7.82
N GLN A 79 5.59 8.72 -7.98
CA GLN A 79 6.12 9.32 -9.21
C GLN A 79 6.39 8.29 -10.31
N LYS A 80 6.68 7.03 -9.94
CA LYS A 80 7.01 5.97 -10.90
C LYS A 80 5.82 5.10 -11.26
N CYS A 81 4.88 4.95 -10.35
CA CYS A 81 3.69 4.11 -10.50
C CYS A 81 2.49 4.81 -9.85
N PRO A 82 2.03 5.97 -10.39
CA PRO A 82 0.97 6.76 -9.78
C PRO A 82 -0.38 6.03 -9.71
N GLU A 83 -0.59 5.00 -10.51
CA GLU A 83 -1.84 4.26 -10.67
C GLU A 83 -2.39 3.71 -9.35
N ILE A 84 -1.49 3.16 -8.51
CA ILE A 84 -1.85 2.57 -7.22
C ILE A 84 -1.90 3.60 -6.07
N TRP A 85 -1.65 4.86 -6.36
CA TRP A 85 -1.69 5.96 -5.39
C TRP A 85 -2.81 6.98 -5.67
N THR A 86 -3.66 6.68 -6.65
CA THR A 86 -4.80 7.52 -7.00
C THR A 86 -5.88 7.47 -5.93
N VAL A 87 -6.64 8.54 -5.81
CA VAL A 87 -7.79 8.61 -4.88
C VAL A 87 -8.74 7.44 -5.13
N GLU A 88 -9.04 7.17 -6.40
CA GLU A 88 -10.00 6.16 -6.83
C GLU A 88 -9.53 4.73 -6.47
N PHE A 89 -8.24 4.46 -6.58
CA PHE A 89 -7.69 3.15 -6.16
C PHE A 89 -7.64 3.02 -4.64
N LEU A 90 -7.13 4.05 -3.93
CA LEU A 90 -7.03 4.03 -2.47
C LEU A 90 -8.42 3.96 -1.80
N GLU A 91 -9.45 4.52 -2.42
CA GLU A 91 -10.83 4.35 -1.96
C GLU A 91 -11.29 2.89 -2.04
N LYS A 92 -10.98 2.20 -3.16
CA LYS A 92 -11.26 0.76 -3.30
C LYS A 92 -10.50 -0.07 -2.26
N VAL A 93 -9.24 0.26 -2.02
CA VAL A 93 -8.41 -0.38 -0.98
C VAL A 93 -8.99 -0.15 0.41
N LYS A 94 -9.38 1.09 0.74
CA LYS A 94 -10.02 1.41 2.02
C LYS A 94 -11.31 0.60 2.25
N LYS A 95 -12.13 0.41 1.23
CA LYS A 95 -13.37 -0.40 1.33
C LYS A 95 -13.11 -1.85 1.74
N LYS A 96 -11.88 -2.34 1.54
CA LYS A 96 -11.44 -3.68 1.97
C LYS A 96 -10.85 -3.71 3.38
N LEU A 97 -10.72 -2.58 4.08
CA LEU A 97 -10.32 -2.56 5.48
C LEU A 97 -11.51 -2.88 6.40
N LYS A 98 -11.26 -3.71 7.41
CA LYS A 98 -12.18 -3.87 8.55
C LYS A 98 -12.31 -2.56 9.33
N PRO A 99 -13.38 -2.37 10.13
CA PRO A 99 -13.61 -1.14 10.90
C PRO A 99 -12.46 -0.71 11.84
N GLN A 100 -11.56 -1.58 12.22
CA GLN A 100 -10.35 -1.26 13.01
C GLN A 100 -9.09 -1.70 12.27
N GLY A 101 -9.20 -1.93 10.98
CA GLY A 101 -8.10 -2.36 10.13
C GLY A 101 -7.07 -1.26 9.93
N SER A 102 -5.85 -1.68 9.65
CA SER A 102 -4.68 -0.84 9.45
C SER A 102 -4.18 -0.93 8.02
N PHE A 103 -3.84 0.22 7.45
CA PHE A 103 -3.16 0.34 6.17
C PHE A 103 -1.73 0.83 6.42
N ILE A 104 -0.76 0.15 5.86
CA ILE A 104 0.66 0.44 6.02
C ILE A 104 1.31 0.65 4.66
N THR A 105 2.13 1.70 4.55
CA THR A 105 2.98 1.95 3.40
C THR A 105 4.30 2.60 3.81
N TYR A 106 5.35 2.36 3.02
CA TYR A 106 6.62 3.07 3.16
C TYR A 106 6.51 4.54 2.73
N SER A 107 5.50 4.89 1.95
CA SER A 107 5.36 6.24 1.40
C SER A 107 4.98 7.25 2.49
N SER A 108 5.75 8.34 2.55
CA SER A 108 5.46 9.54 3.36
C SER A 108 5.06 10.75 2.50
N ALA A 109 4.79 10.53 1.20
CA ALA A 109 4.44 11.60 0.26
C ALA A 109 3.16 12.33 0.69
N ALA A 110 3.20 13.67 0.67
CA ALA A 110 2.08 14.52 1.09
C ALA A 110 0.78 14.20 0.34
N ALA A 111 0.85 13.95 -0.98
CA ALA A 111 -0.31 13.56 -1.77
C ALA A 111 -0.98 12.26 -1.27
N VAL A 112 -0.17 11.25 -0.92
CA VAL A 112 -0.68 9.97 -0.39
C VAL A 112 -1.31 10.17 0.98
N ARG A 113 -0.60 10.86 1.89
CA ARG A 113 -1.08 11.14 3.25
C ARG A 113 -2.37 11.95 3.24
N LYS A 114 -2.43 13.00 2.39
CA LYS A 114 -3.63 13.82 2.23
C LYS A 114 -4.81 12.98 1.74
N THR A 115 -4.59 12.13 0.72
CA THR A 115 -5.63 11.21 0.23
C THR A 115 -6.14 10.28 1.33
N LEU A 116 -5.26 9.69 2.14
CA LEU A 116 -5.68 8.80 3.24
C LEU A 116 -6.49 9.55 4.30
N LEU A 117 -6.13 10.81 4.62
CA LEU A 117 -6.91 11.68 5.51
C LEU A 117 -8.28 12.01 4.93
N ASP A 118 -8.35 12.38 3.64
CA ASP A 118 -9.59 12.73 2.96
C ASP A 118 -10.53 11.52 2.83
N LEU A 119 -9.96 10.32 2.85
CA LEU A 119 -10.69 9.07 2.98
C LEU A 119 -11.10 8.74 4.44
N ASN A 120 -10.97 9.69 5.38
CA ASN A 120 -11.31 9.54 6.80
C ASN A 120 -10.51 8.44 7.53
N LEU A 121 -9.24 8.26 7.18
CA LEU A 121 -8.30 7.45 7.94
C LEU A 121 -7.47 8.34 8.86
N LYS A 122 -7.22 7.91 10.09
CA LYS A 122 -6.26 8.56 10.99
C LYS A 122 -4.86 8.11 10.63
N ILE A 123 -3.94 9.05 10.34
CA ILE A 123 -2.59 8.73 9.90
C ILE A 123 -1.54 9.02 10.97
N PHE A 124 -0.46 8.24 10.93
CA PHE A 124 0.70 8.32 11.82
C PHE A 124 1.99 8.11 11.03
N ASN A 125 3.11 8.59 11.57
CA ASN A 125 4.43 8.16 11.16
C ASN A 125 4.73 6.77 11.73
N ILE A 126 5.36 5.91 10.92
CA ILE A 126 6.00 4.69 11.41
C ILE A 126 7.48 5.00 11.61
N LYS A 127 7.97 4.82 12.84
CA LYS A 127 9.40 4.95 13.15
C LYS A 127 10.11 3.63 12.87
N PRO A 128 11.17 3.61 12.08
CA PRO A 128 12.03 2.45 12.01
C PRO A 128 12.73 2.22 13.35
N ASN A 129 13.10 0.99 13.65
CA ASN A 129 14.00 0.71 14.76
C ASN A 129 15.29 1.55 14.63
N LYS A 130 15.89 1.99 15.74
CA LYS A 130 17.08 2.85 15.76
C LYS A 130 18.23 2.31 14.89
N ASP A 131 18.40 0.99 14.87
CA ASP A 131 19.43 0.33 14.07
C ASP A 131 19.16 0.38 12.57
N LEU A 132 17.89 0.48 12.17
CA LEU A 132 17.44 0.56 10.78
C LEU A 132 17.20 1.99 10.31
N ALA A 133 17.20 2.97 11.21
CA ALA A 133 16.90 4.37 10.90
C ALA A 133 17.84 5.03 9.88
N LYS A 134 19.05 4.44 9.68
CA LYS A 134 19.98 4.84 8.61
C LYS A 134 19.50 4.49 7.20
N TYR A 135 18.64 3.49 7.07
CA TYR A 135 18.31 2.87 5.78
C TYR A 135 16.85 3.03 5.40
N TRP A 136 15.99 3.45 6.34
CA TRP A 136 14.54 3.50 6.13
C TRP A 136 13.99 4.89 6.42
N SER A 137 13.18 5.40 5.50
CA SER A 137 12.36 6.58 5.77
C SER A 137 11.16 6.22 6.66
N ASN A 138 10.63 7.22 7.37
CA ASN A 138 9.39 7.05 8.12
C ASN A 138 8.23 6.73 7.16
N GLY A 139 7.64 5.55 7.30
CA GLY A 139 6.44 5.16 6.57
C GLY A 139 5.17 5.85 7.10
N THR A 140 4.05 5.44 6.56
CA THR A 140 2.72 5.90 7.00
C THR A 140 1.89 4.70 7.45
N LEU A 141 1.35 4.78 8.66
CA LEU A 141 0.27 3.95 9.17
C LEU A 141 -1.03 4.76 9.06
N ALA A 142 -2.07 4.17 8.47
CA ALA A 142 -3.41 4.75 8.46
C ALA A 142 -4.41 3.76 9.06
N ILE A 143 -5.28 4.23 9.96
CA ILE A 143 -6.20 3.38 10.72
C ILE A 143 -7.64 3.84 10.48
N GLN A 144 -8.49 2.87 10.17
CA GLN A 144 -9.93 3.10 10.09
C GLN A 144 -10.54 3.03 11.51
N ASN A 145 -11.44 3.99 11.82
CA ASN A 145 -12.10 4.06 13.14
C ASN A 145 -11.09 3.98 14.32
N TYR A 146 -10.10 4.86 14.27
CA TYR A 146 -9.04 4.91 15.26
C TYR A 146 -9.58 5.01 16.70
N ASN A 147 -9.11 4.10 17.56
CA ASN A 147 -9.35 4.15 18.99
C ASN A 147 -8.05 4.48 19.73
N LYS A 148 -8.05 5.62 20.43
CA LYS A 148 -6.89 6.19 21.12
C LYS A 148 -6.22 5.20 22.09
N SER A 149 -7.03 4.48 22.88
CA SER A 149 -6.53 3.56 23.91
C SER A 149 -5.69 2.36 23.39
N LYS A 150 -5.73 2.08 22.09
CA LYS A 150 -5.01 0.93 21.50
C LYS A 150 -3.66 1.29 20.85
N CYS A 151 -3.38 2.56 20.63
CA CYS A 151 -2.21 2.98 19.82
C CYS A 151 -1.25 3.91 20.57
N GLU A 152 -1.64 4.51 21.70
CA GLU A 152 -0.82 5.54 22.38
C GLU A 152 0.50 5.02 22.95
N ASP A 153 0.60 3.73 23.26
CA ASP A 153 1.80 3.15 23.88
C ASP A 153 2.73 2.41 22.88
N ASN A 154 2.47 2.54 21.57
CA ASN A 154 3.31 1.87 20.58
C ASN A 154 4.55 2.74 20.25
N PRO A 155 5.78 2.33 20.64
CA PRO A 155 7.00 3.12 20.45
C PRO A 155 7.38 3.33 18.99
N HIS A 156 6.78 2.55 18.06
CA HIS A 156 7.02 2.62 16.62
C HIS A 156 6.06 3.55 15.89
N ILE A 157 5.12 4.18 16.61
CA ILE A 157 4.11 5.05 16.01
C ILE A 157 4.23 6.44 16.63
N GLU A 158 4.16 7.48 15.80
CA GLU A 158 4.08 8.87 16.27
C GLU A 158 3.10 9.69 15.44
N ASN A 159 2.55 10.73 16.04
CA ASN A 159 1.76 11.71 15.32
C ASN A 159 2.62 12.45 14.28
N LEU A 160 1.99 13.00 13.26
CA LEU A 160 2.67 13.90 12.34
C LEU A 160 3.14 15.14 13.08
N SER A 161 4.34 15.62 12.74
CA SER A 161 4.85 16.90 13.22
C SER A 161 4.05 18.08 12.64
N ILE A 162 4.13 19.25 13.27
CA ILE A 162 3.50 20.49 12.79
C ILE A 162 3.91 20.75 11.33
N MET A 163 5.20 20.69 11.04
CA MET A 163 5.73 20.86 9.67
C MET A 163 5.13 19.87 8.66
N GLN A 164 4.93 18.61 9.05
CA GLN A 164 4.30 17.62 8.20
C GLN A 164 2.83 17.93 7.96
N ILE A 165 2.12 18.43 8.98
CA ILE A 165 0.71 18.85 8.85
C ILE A 165 0.61 20.06 7.93
N GLU A 166 1.46 21.07 8.09
CA GLU A 166 1.53 22.24 7.21
C GLU A 166 1.81 21.83 5.76
N HIS A 167 2.71 20.87 5.56
CA HIS A 167 3.04 20.35 4.22
C HIS A 167 1.81 19.71 3.53
N LEU A 168 0.85 19.19 4.29
CA LEU A 168 -0.40 18.67 3.72
C LEU A 168 -1.36 19.76 3.20
N SER A 169 -1.07 21.03 3.46
CA SER A 169 -1.81 22.18 2.92
C SER A 169 -1.14 22.82 1.71
N THR A 170 -0.02 22.26 1.24
CA THR A 170 0.73 22.77 0.09
C THR A 170 0.33 22.08 -1.21
N LYS A 171 0.79 22.61 -2.35
CA LYS A 171 0.64 21.99 -3.69
C LYS A 171 1.19 20.55 -3.75
N SER A 172 2.12 20.20 -2.87
CA SER A 172 2.67 18.83 -2.78
C SER A 172 1.63 17.79 -2.36
N SER A 173 0.57 18.21 -1.69
CA SER A 173 -0.51 17.35 -1.22
C SER A 173 -1.60 17.08 -2.26
N ILE A 174 -1.60 17.79 -3.40
CA ILE A 174 -2.55 17.54 -4.49
C ILE A 174 -2.48 16.08 -4.90
N PRO A 175 -3.60 15.35 -4.87
CA PRO A 175 -3.62 13.92 -5.05
C PRO A 175 -3.37 13.48 -6.49
N TYR A 176 -3.08 12.22 -6.67
CA TYR A 176 -3.14 11.57 -7.98
C TYR A 176 -4.59 11.16 -8.27
N ARG A 177 -5.05 11.38 -9.51
CA ARG A 177 -6.43 11.08 -9.91
C ARG A 177 -6.46 10.21 -11.17
N ASP A 178 -7.30 9.18 -11.12
CA ASP A 178 -7.59 8.28 -12.24
C ASP A 178 -9.09 7.98 -12.28
N PRO A 179 -9.92 8.95 -12.71
CA PRO A 179 -11.38 8.81 -12.69
C PRO A 179 -11.89 7.61 -13.49
N ASN A 180 -11.16 7.23 -14.54
CA ASN A 180 -11.54 6.12 -15.42
C ASN A 180 -11.05 4.76 -14.87
N GLY A 181 -10.07 4.75 -13.96
CA GLY A 181 -9.50 3.54 -13.37
C GLY A 181 -8.57 2.75 -14.28
N ASN A 182 -8.12 3.34 -15.39
CA ASN A 182 -7.26 2.71 -16.39
C ASN A 182 -6.35 3.70 -17.15
N ASP A 183 -6.24 4.94 -16.70
CA ASP A 183 -5.37 5.92 -17.31
C ASP A 183 -3.90 5.49 -17.19
N PRO A 184 -3.05 5.76 -18.19
CA PRO A 184 -1.62 5.52 -18.09
C PRO A 184 -0.94 6.49 -17.12
N SER A 185 0.21 6.10 -16.57
CA SER A 185 1.01 6.89 -15.61
C SER A 185 1.19 8.34 -16.04
N GLU A 186 1.50 8.55 -17.32
CA GLU A 186 1.78 9.87 -17.89
C GLU A 186 0.57 10.81 -17.80
N GLU A 187 -0.63 10.29 -18.05
CA GLU A 187 -1.86 11.08 -17.99
C GLU A 187 -2.23 11.43 -16.55
N ILE A 188 -2.06 10.49 -15.62
CA ILE A 188 -2.26 10.72 -14.17
C ILE A 188 -1.29 11.81 -13.67
N ILE A 189 -0.02 11.73 -14.05
CA ILE A 189 1.00 12.71 -13.65
C ILE A 189 0.70 14.08 -14.29
N LYS A 190 0.31 14.12 -15.56
CA LYS A 190 -0.03 15.35 -16.27
C LYS A 190 -1.21 16.05 -15.62
N ARG A 191 -2.29 15.33 -15.32
CA ARG A 191 -3.48 15.85 -14.61
C ARG A 191 -3.09 16.48 -13.27
N ARG A 192 -2.31 15.76 -12.47
CA ARG A 192 -1.83 16.28 -11.18
C ARG A 192 -1.01 17.56 -11.33
N LYS A 193 -0.09 17.65 -12.31
CA LYS A 193 0.70 18.85 -12.57
C LYS A 193 -0.18 20.03 -12.97
N GLN A 194 -1.22 19.80 -13.76
CA GLN A 194 -2.18 20.85 -14.12
C GLN A 194 -2.92 21.35 -12.86
N GLU A 195 -3.44 20.48 -12.01
CA GLU A 195 -4.08 20.88 -10.77
C GLU A 195 -3.12 21.67 -9.87
N GLN A 196 -1.84 21.27 -9.78
CA GLN A 196 -0.81 22.00 -9.04
C GLN A 196 -0.53 23.40 -9.59
N SER A 197 -0.74 23.65 -10.89
CA SER A 197 -0.54 24.96 -11.50
C SER A 197 -1.68 25.94 -11.23
N PHE A 198 -2.90 25.45 -10.98
CA PHE A 198 -4.08 26.27 -10.68
C PHE A 198 -4.27 26.54 -9.17
N SER A 199 -3.56 25.83 -8.31
CA SER A 199 -3.63 26.08 -6.87
C SER A 199 -2.66 27.22 -6.54
N GLU A 200 -3.16 28.38 -6.13
CA GLU A 200 -2.37 29.52 -5.63
C GLU A 200 -1.87 29.27 -4.21
#